data_4e58317153bd749207da94f9ceaa3659
#
_entry.id   4e58317153bd749207da94f9ceaa3659
#
_cell.length_a   1.000
_cell.length_b   1.000
_cell.length_c   1.000
_cell.angle_alpha   90.00
_cell.angle_beta   90.00
_cell.angle_gamma   90.00
#
_symmetry.space_group_name_H-M   'P 1'
#
loop_
_entity.id
_entity.type
_entity.pdbx_description
1 polymer ?
#
loop_
_entity_poly.entity_id
_entity_poly.type
_entity_poly.pdbx_seq_one_letter_code
_entity_poly.pdbx_strand_id
1 'polypeptide(L)'
;MSKTGVGCDLLLLAAFHPELAPLKAVLGEGMRARLGGRDVAARVVGIGLPMAAAGTAMQLVEMQPSAVVLLGTCGAYAGSGIAVGDVIAARRVRLVDYSVAQGVAQFPDPMSVVTDAHHASLQALVRAGARAADVATTLAVTVDDAAAALIARATSSHVEHLEAYGVAAACAARGIPFGAALGVANHVGARAREEWRAHHRTAAAAAVDAVLRCVDDLSSPLSRFPR
;
A
#
# COMPACT_ATOMS: atom_id res chain seq x y z
N MET A 1 31.56 -10.29 7.29
CA MET A 1 30.96 -9.71 8.51
C MET A 1 29.52 -10.23 8.61
N SER A 2 29.27 -11.09 9.60
CA SER A 2 27.92 -11.65 9.85
C SER A 2 26.98 -10.50 10.23
N LYS A 3 25.87 -10.32 9.48
CA LYS A 3 24.77 -9.41 9.85
C LYS A 3 24.13 -9.96 11.13
N THR A 4 24.47 -9.38 12.26
CA THR A 4 23.81 -9.68 13.52
C THR A 4 22.37 -9.16 13.49
N GLY A 5 21.43 -10.00 13.16
CA GLY A 5 20.15 -10.18 13.85
C GLY A 5 18.98 -9.19 13.70
N VAL A 6 19.07 -8.07 13.00
CA VAL A 6 17.98 -7.07 13.01
C VAL A 6 17.27 -6.91 11.66
N GLY A 7 17.92 -7.14 10.51
CA GLY A 7 17.32 -6.94 9.18
C GLY A 7 16.31 -8.02 8.78
N CYS A 8 15.44 -7.72 7.79
CA CYS A 8 14.58 -8.70 7.12
C CYS A 8 14.69 -8.56 5.59
N ASP A 9 14.28 -9.61 4.85
CA ASP A 9 14.27 -9.55 3.38
C ASP A 9 13.04 -8.79 2.88
N LEU A 10 11.89 -9.07 3.45
CA LEU A 10 10.62 -8.44 3.10
C LEU A 10 9.91 -7.92 4.36
N LEU A 11 9.55 -6.65 4.34
CA LEU A 11 8.75 -6.01 5.39
C LEU A 11 7.34 -5.75 4.88
N LEU A 12 6.36 -6.39 5.51
CA LEU A 12 4.95 -6.17 5.27
C LEU A 12 4.46 -5.09 6.24
N LEU A 13 3.88 -4.03 5.72
CA LEU A 13 3.36 -2.91 6.50
C LEU A 13 1.85 -2.81 6.37
N ALA A 14 1.17 -2.43 7.45
CA ALA A 14 -0.24 -2.06 7.41
C ALA A 14 -0.52 -0.87 8.34
N ALA A 15 -1.64 -0.20 8.14
CA ALA A 15 -2.02 0.95 8.95
C ALA A 15 -2.33 0.55 10.40
N PHE A 16 -2.96 -0.62 10.62
CA PHE A 16 -3.38 -1.07 11.95
C PHE A 16 -3.49 -2.61 12.03
N HIS A 17 -3.50 -3.12 13.25
CA HIS A 17 -3.42 -4.56 13.53
C HIS A 17 -4.45 -5.46 12.82
N PRO A 18 -5.73 -5.08 12.68
CA PRO A 18 -6.71 -5.94 12.00
C PRO A 18 -6.36 -6.29 10.55
N GLU A 19 -5.64 -5.43 9.83
CA GLU A 19 -5.21 -5.72 8.45
C GLU A 19 -4.10 -6.77 8.39
N LEU A 20 -3.31 -6.90 9.46
CA LEU A 20 -2.27 -7.94 9.59
C LEU A 20 -2.78 -9.24 10.22
N ALA A 21 -4.01 -9.25 10.75
CA ALA A 21 -4.54 -10.42 11.47
C ALA A 21 -4.45 -11.73 10.67
N PRO A 22 -4.71 -11.77 9.34
CA PRO A 22 -4.57 -13.00 8.56
C PRO A 22 -3.13 -13.54 8.50
N LEU A 23 -2.11 -12.68 8.67
CA LEU A 23 -0.71 -13.11 8.68
C LEU A 23 -0.30 -13.87 9.95
N LYS A 24 -1.07 -13.76 11.02
CA LYS A 24 -0.73 -14.36 12.31
C LYS A 24 -0.57 -15.89 12.24
N ALA A 25 -1.40 -16.54 11.43
CA ALA A 25 -1.33 -17.98 11.20
C ALA A 25 -0.02 -18.42 10.52
N VAL A 26 0.61 -17.53 9.74
CA VAL A 26 1.81 -17.82 8.95
C VAL A 26 3.08 -17.29 9.60
N LEU A 27 3.03 -16.08 10.18
CA LEU A 27 4.18 -15.43 10.80
C LEU A 27 4.29 -15.66 12.33
N GLY A 28 3.26 -16.26 12.94
CA GLY A 28 3.19 -16.47 14.39
C GLY A 28 2.94 -15.17 15.18
N GLU A 29 2.93 -15.28 16.51
CA GLU A 29 2.69 -14.15 17.41
C GLU A 29 3.75 -13.02 17.28
N GLY A 30 4.99 -13.36 16.95
CA GLY A 30 6.08 -12.39 16.74
C GLY A 30 6.00 -11.63 15.41
N MET A 31 5.02 -11.97 14.56
CA MET A 31 4.83 -11.39 13.23
C MET A 31 6.14 -11.40 12.41
N ARG A 32 6.88 -12.52 12.48
CA ARG A 32 8.12 -12.75 11.73
C ARG A 32 8.36 -14.24 11.53
N ALA A 33 8.63 -14.65 10.30
CA ALA A 33 8.94 -16.04 9.95
C ALA A 33 9.77 -16.13 8.67
N ARG A 34 10.36 -17.30 8.41
CA ARG A 34 10.92 -17.61 7.10
C ARG A 34 9.85 -18.19 6.19
N LEU A 35 9.57 -17.53 5.07
CA LEU A 35 8.65 -17.96 4.02
C LEU A 35 9.42 -18.06 2.71
N GLY A 36 9.37 -19.20 2.02
CA GLY A 36 10.11 -19.42 0.78
C GLY A 36 11.61 -19.16 0.88
N GLY A 37 12.20 -19.38 2.05
CA GLY A 37 13.60 -19.06 2.31
C GLY A 37 13.90 -17.59 2.64
N ARG A 38 12.91 -16.70 2.63
CA ARG A 38 13.01 -15.27 2.94
C ARG A 38 12.65 -14.99 4.38
N ASP A 39 13.34 -14.05 5.00
CA ASP A 39 13.00 -13.54 6.33
C ASP A 39 11.92 -12.43 6.15
N VAL A 40 10.70 -12.76 6.53
CA VAL A 40 9.53 -11.89 6.37
C VAL A 40 9.08 -11.40 7.73
N ALA A 41 8.90 -10.08 7.86
CA ALA A 41 8.35 -9.46 9.06
C ALA A 41 7.15 -8.59 8.71
N ALA A 42 6.20 -8.45 9.65
CA ALA A 42 5.06 -7.57 9.50
C ALA A 42 4.97 -6.57 10.65
N ARG A 43 4.67 -5.30 10.36
CA ARG A 43 4.60 -4.20 11.33
C ARG A 43 3.46 -3.24 11.02
N VAL A 44 2.95 -2.61 12.07
CA VAL A 44 1.95 -1.52 11.97
C VAL A 44 2.69 -0.19 11.91
N VAL A 45 2.22 0.72 11.05
CA VAL A 45 2.84 2.05 10.85
C VAL A 45 1.96 3.21 11.30
N GLY A 46 0.68 2.97 11.60
CA GLY A 46 -0.27 3.99 12.02
C GLY A 46 -1.23 4.41 10.89
N ILE A 47 -2.41 4.89 11.32
CA ILE A 47 -3.50 5.27 10.43
C ILE A 47 -3.29 6.70 9.93
N GLY A 48 -3.54 6.89 8.63
CA GLY A 48 -3.44 8.17 7.93
C GLY A 48 -2.03 8.51 7.48
N LEU A 49 -1.93 9.36 6.47
CA LEU A 49 -0.70 9.69 5.76
C LEU A 49 0.45 10.11 6.68
N PRO A 50 0.28 11.05 7.65
CA PRO A 50 1.40 11.49 8.48
C PRO A 50 1.97 10.37 9.36
N MET A 51 1.08 9.58 9.98
CA MET A 51 1.50 8.48 10.87
C MET A 51 2.14 7.36 10.08
N ALA A 52 1.59 7.01 8.92
CA ALA A 52 2.16 5.98 8.07
C ALA A 52 3.55 6.37 7.53
N ALA A 53 3.75 7.63 7.15
CA ALA A 53 5.06 8.12 6.72
C ALA A 53 6.10 8.04 7.85
N ALA A 54 5.76 8.56 9.03
CA ALA A 54 6.64 8.55 10.20
C ALA A 54 6.93 7.12 10.69
N GLY A 55 5.88 6.30 10.84
CA GLY A 55 6.00 4.91 11.27
C GLY A 55 6.81 4.08 10.29
N THR A 56 6.61 4.27 8.98
CA THR A 56 7.43 3.59 7.96
C THR A 56 8.90 4.00 8.09
N ALA A 57 9.20 5.29 8.18
CA ALA A 57 10.58 5.76 8.33
C ALA A 57 11.29 5.12 9.54
N MET A 58 10.61 4.98 10.67
CA MET A 58 11.12 4.28 11.84
C MET A 58 11.37 2.79 11.56
N GLN A 59 10.40 2.10 10.95
CA GLN A 59 10.54 0.67 10.63
C GLN A 59 11.66 0.40 9.62
N LEU A 60 11.89 1.29 8.65
CA LEU A 60 13.00 1.17 7.71
C LEU A 60 14.37 1.26 8.38
N VAL A 61 14.50 2.06 9.44
CA VAL A 61 15.75 2.14 10.24
C VAL A 61 15.93 0.89 11.09
N GLU A 62 14.88 0.45 11.76
CA GLU A 62 14.91 -0.68 12.69
C GLU A 62 15.09 -2.01 11.95
N MET A 63 14.29 -2.26 10.90
CA MET A 63 14.21 -3.56 10.24
C MET A 63 15.13 -3.69 9.02
N GLN A 64 15.67 -2.60 8.49
CA GLN A 64 16.58 -2.57 7.32
C GLN A 64 16.13 -3.52 6.19
N PRO A 65 14.88 -3.47 5.72
CA PRO A 65 14.34 -4.43 4.76
C PRO A 65 14.97 -4.27 3.36
N SER A 66 15.01 -5.37 2.60
CA SER A 66 15.39 -5.32 1.19
C SER A 66 14.25 -4.84 0.29
N ALA A 67 12.99 -5.04 0.72
CA ALA A 67 11.79 -4.56 0.06
C ALA A 67 10.65 -4.35 1.06
N VAL A 68 9.69 -3.51 0.69
CA VAL A 68 8.48 -3.22 1.47
C VAL A 68 7.25 -3.49 0.64
N VAL A 69 6.24 -4.12 1.25
CA VAL A 69 4.88 -4.20 0.70
C VAL A 69 3.88 -3.68 1.71
N LEU A 70 3.11 -2.68 1.32
CA LEU A 70 1.95 -2.20 2.07
C LEU A 70 0.78 -3.14 1.83
N LEU A 71 0.17 -3.60 2.91
CA LEU A 71 -1.08 -4.35 2.96
C LEU A 71 -2.17 -3.46 3.54
N GLY A 72 -3.39 -3.60 3.05
CA GLY A 72 -4.50 -2.85 3.61
C GLY A 72 -5.78 -2.99 2.81
N THR A 73 -6.72 -2.11 3.12
CA THR A 73 -8.01 -2.01 2.43
C THR A 73 -8.14 -0.66 1.74
N CYS A 74 -8.78 -0.61 0.58
CA CYS A 74 -9.01 0.62 -0.17
C CYS A 74 -10.47 0.75 -0.61
N GLY A 75 -10.85 1.97 -1.00
CA GLY A 75 -12.11 2.28 -1.65
C GLY A 75 -11.95 2.41 -3.16
N ALA A 76 -12.87 1.88 -3.95
CA ALA A 76 -12.90 2.05 -5.41
C ALA A 76 -13.68 3.30 -5.81
N TYR A 77 -13.13 4.10 -6.72
CA TYR A 77 -13.87 5.21 -7.31
C TYR A 77 -14.92 4.70 -8.31
N ALA A 78 -16.07 5.36 -8.34
CA ALA A 78 -17.12 5.06 -9.31
C ALA A 78 -16.59 5.21 -10.75
N GLY A 79 -16.94 4.25 -11.61
CA GLY A 79 -16.48 4.25 -13.01
C GLY A 79 -15.05 3.75 -13.23
N SER A 80 -14.30 3.37 -12.20
CA SER A 80 -12.95 2.80 -12.32
C SER A 80 -12.91 1.39 -12.90
N GLY A 81 -14.04 0.71 -12.98
CA GLY A 81 -14.13 -0.70 -13.35
C GLY A 81 -13.61 -1.67 -12.28
N ILE A 82 -13.35 -1.18 -11.06
CA ILE A 82 -12.91 -1.95 -9.91
C ILE A 82 -14.10 -2.21 -8.99
N ALA A 83 -14.25 -3.43 -8.50
CA ALA A 83 -15.35 -3.85 -7.64
C ALA A 83 -14.89 -4.17 -6.22
N VAL A 84 -15.82 -4.12 -5.25
CA VAL A 84 -15.61 -4.64 -3.90
C VAL A 84 -15.27 -6.12 -3.99
N GLY A 85 -14.20 -6.52 -3.30
CA GLY A 85 -13.64 -7.88 -3.35
C GLY A 85 -12.45 -8.04 -4.31
N ASP A 86 -12.20 -7.09 -5.23
CA ASP A 86 -10.97 -7.08 -6.02
C ASP A 86 -9.75 -6.85 -5.11
N VAL A 87 -8.59 -7.33 -5.54
CA VAL A 87 -7.29 -6.99 -4.95
C VAL A 87 -6.51 -6.11 -5.92
N ILE A 88 -5.98 -5.01 -5.42
CA ILE A 88 -5.23 -4.02 -6.19
C ILE A 88 -3.73 -4.17 -5.94
N ALA A 89 -2.96 -4.29 -7.01
CA ALA A 89 -1.52 -4.02 -7.00
C ALA A 89 -1.32 -2.55 -7.38
N ALA A 90 -0.82 -1.72 -6.47
CA ALA A 90 -0.56 -0.33 -6.77
C ALA A 90 0.49 -0.22 -7.87
N ARG A 91 0.13 0.44 -8.99
CA ARG A 91 1.05 0.80 -10.05
C ARG A 91 1.73 2.12 -9.73
N ARG A 92 0.94 3.08 -9.29
CA ARG A 92 1.35 4.44 -8.93
C ARG A 92 0.55 4.89 -7.72
N VAL A 93 1.20 5.57 -6.79
CA VAL A 93 0.54 6.22 -5.67
C VAL A 93 0.71 7.73 -5.77
N ARG A 94 -0.35 8.47 -5.47
CA ARG A 94 -0.40 9.93 -5.63
C ARG A 94 -0.91 10.58 -4.35
N LEU A 95 -0.19 11.61 -3.87
CA LEU A 95 -0.71 12.53 -2.87
C LEU A 95 -1.81 13.37 -3.49
N VAL A 96 -2.93 13.47 -2.82
CA VAL A 96 -4.09 14.21 -3.30
C VAL A 96 -4.58 15.18 -2.23
N ASP A 97 -4.77 16.42 -2.63
CA ASP A 97 -5.48 17.44 -1.86
C ASP A 97 -6.75 17.85 -2.62
N TYR A 98 -7.87 17.93 -1.90
CA TYR A 98 -9.15 18.24 -2.50
C TYR A 98 -9.20 19.66 -3.09
N SER A 99 -8.56 20.64 -2.43
CA SER A 99 -8.50 22.03 -2.89
C SER A 99 -7.66 22.13 -4.18
N VAL A 100 -6.62 21.29 -4.31
CA VAL A 100 -5.85 21.21 -5.56
C VAL A 100 -6.70 20.58 -6.67
N ALA A 101 -7.47 19.54 -6.37
CA ALA A 101 -8.39 18.93 -7.34
C ALA A 101 -9.48 19.90 -7.79
N GLN A 102 -9.88 20.84 -6.94
CA GLN A 102 -10.81 21.93 -7.28
C GLN A 102 -10.15 23.07 -8.08
N GLY A 103 -8.83 23.12 -8.18
CA GLY A 103 -8.12 24.20 -8.84
C GLY A 103 -8.00 25.50 -8.01
N VAL A 104 -8.24 25.43 -6.69
CA VAL A 104 -8.15 26.60 -5.78
C VAL A 104 -6.88 26.58 -4.91
N ALA A 105 -6.06 25.53 -5.03
CA ALA A 105 -4.75 25.41 -4.41
C ALA A 105 -3.75 24.76 -5.38
N GLN A 106 -2.47 24.81 -5.04
CA GLN A 106 -1.41 24.22 -5.84
C GLN A 106 -0.33 23.64 -4.93
N PHE A 107 0.19 22.46 -5.26
CA PHE A 107 1.40 21.97 -4.62
C PHE A 107 2.60 22.82 -5.08
N PRO A 108 3.51 23.16 -4.18
CA PRO A 108 4.68 23.97 -4.54
C PRO A 108 5.67 23.14 -5.37
N ASP A 109 6.32 23.77 -6.34
CA ASP A 109 7.50 23.19 -7.02
C ASP A 109 8.73 23.26 -6.09
N PRO A 110 9.58 22.24 -6.06
CA PRO A 110 9.59 20.95 -6.80
C PRO A 110 9.00 19.76 -5.99
N MET A 111 7.89 19.94 -5.27
CA MET A 111 7.29 18.88 -4.45
C MET A 111 6.89 17.67 -5.31
N SER A 112 7.46 16.50 -5.01
CA SER A 112 6.99 15.26 -5.63
C SER A 112 5.68 14.83 -5.00
N VAL A 113 4.66 14.61 -5.82
CA VAL A 113 3.32 14.17 -5.37
C VAL A 113 2.95 12.80 -5.95
N VAL A 114 3.87 12.16 -6.66
CA VAL A 114 3.66 10.86 -7.30
C VAL A 114 4.87 9.98 -7.07
N THR A 115 4.62 8.70 -6.77
CA THR A 115 5.64 7.66 -6.66
C THR A 115 5.15 6.42 -7.39
N ASP A 116 5.96 5.87 -8.28
CA ASP A 116 5.68 4.59 -8.93
C ASP A 116 6.06 3.43 -7.99
N ALA A 117 5.26 2.37 -8.01
CA ALA A 117 5.62 1.14 -7.33
C ALA A 117 6.79 0.45 -8.05
N HIS A 118 7.55 -0.34 -7.31
CA HIS A 118 8.64 -1.13 -7.88
C HIS A 118 8.11 -2.13 -8.91
N HIS A 119 8.65 -2.09 -10.13
CA HIS A 119 8.12 -2.85 -11.26
C HIS A 119 8.01 -4.36 -10.99
N ALA A 120 9.04 -4.97 -10.40
CA ALA A 120 9.01 -6.41 -10.11
C ALA A 120 7.95 -6.76 -9.07
N SER A 121 7.76 -5.93 -8.03
CA SER A 121 6.71 -6.13 -7.03
C SER A 121 5.31 -6.02 -7.64
N LEU A 122 5.08 -5.03 -8.51
CA LEU A 122 3.83 -4.89 -9.26
C LEU A 122 3.55 -6.13 -10.10
N GLN A 123 4.53 -6.60 -10.89
CA GLN A 123 4.37 -7.77 -11.75
C GLN A 123 4.13 -9.06 -10.95
N ALA A 124 4.80 -9.23 -9.80
CA ALA A 124 4.57 -10.38 -8.92
C ALA A 124 3.13 -10.42 -8.41
N LEU A 125 2.63 -9.29 -7.91
CA LEU A 125 1.24 -9.17 -7.44
C LEU A 125 0.21 -9.38 -8.55
N VAL A 126 0.47 -8.85 -9.75
CA VAL A 126 -0.42 -9.06 -10.91
C VAL A 126 -0.46 -10.55 -11.31
N ARG A 127 0.68 -11.25 -11.33
CA ARG A 127 0.71 -12.71 -11.54
C ARG A 127 -0.02 -13.48 -10.44
N ALA A 128 -0.05 -12.96 -9.22
CA ALA A 128 -0.81 -13.50 -8.11
C ALA A 128 -2.32 -13.19 -8.17
N GLY A 129 -2.80 -12.54 -9.24
CA GLY A 129 -4.20 -12.26 -9.51
C GLY A 129 -4.69 -10.87 -9.07
N ALA A 130 -3.80 -9.98 -8.60
CA ALA A 130 -4.17 -8.61 -8.30
C ALA A 130 -4.30 -7.78 -9.59
N ARG A 131 -5.15 -6.75 -9.56
CA ARG A 131 -5.36 -5.80 -10.67
C ARG A 131 -4.44 -4.59 -10.50
N ALA A 132 -3.67 -4.25 -11.52
CA ALA A 132 -2.85 -3.04 -11.51
C ALA A 132 -3.72 -1.78 -11.54
N ALA A 133 -3.52 -0.85 -10.60
CA ALA A 133 -4.29 0.39 -10.54
C ALA A 133 -3.48 1.54 -9.92
N ASP A 134 -3.90 2.78 -10.22
CA ASP A 134 -3.37 3.99 -9.61
C ASP A 134 -4.18 4.32 -8.35
N VAL A 135 -3.47 4.70 -7.29
CA VAL A 135 -4.00 4.93 -5.95
C VAL A 135 -3.90 6.41 -5.60
N ALA A 136 -5.02 7.03 -5.26
CA ALA A 136 -5.05 8.34 -4.61
C ALA A 136 -4.83 8.18 -3.11
N THR A 137 -3.97 9.02 -2.53
CA THR A 137 -3.82 9.10 -1.06
C THR A 137 -4.28 10.48 -0.61
N THR A 138 -5.37 10.51 0.13
CA THR A 138 -6.01 11.68 0.72
C THR A 138 -5.69 11.77 2.22
N LEU A 139 -5.83 12.95 2.82
CA LEU A 139 -5.65 13.12 4.27
C LEU A 139 -6.84 12.62 5.09
N ALA A 140 -8.01 12.54 4.49
CA ALA A 140 -9.25 12.10 5.12
C ALA A 140 -10.04 11.22 4.16
N VAL A 141 -10.91 10.38 4.70
CA VAL A 141 -11.84 9.56 3.89
C VAL A 141 -12.80 10.46 3.13
N THR A 142 -12.90 10.26 1.83
CA THR A 142 -13.86 10.98 0.99
C THR A 142 -15.27 10.38 1.19
N VAL A 143 -16.18 11.18 1.75
CA VAL A 143 -17.53 10.76 2.14
C VAL A 143 -18.65 11.37 1.28
N ASP A 144 -18.30 12.09 0.22
CA ASP A 144 -19.21 12.75 -0.72
C ASP A 144 -18.95 12.24 -2.13
N ASP A 145 -20.01 11.87 -2.85
CA ASP A 145 -19.90 11.26 -4.18
C ASP A 145 -19.40 12.27 -5.24
N ALA A 146 -19.75 13.55 -5.11
CA ALA A 146 -19.29 14.58 -6.03
C ALA A 146 -17.80 14.87 -5.81
N ALA A 147 -17.35 14.91 -4.56
CA ALA A 147 -15.95 15.02 -4.21
C ALA A 147 -15.14 13.81 -4.71
N ALA A 148 -15.66 12.59 -4.53
CA ALA A 148 -15.05 11.36 -5.04
C ALA A 148 -14.88 11.42 -6.57
N ALA A 149 -15.93 11.80 -7.28
CA ALA A 149 -15.91 11.95 -8.74
C ALA A 149 -14.92 13.04 -9.20
N LEU A 150 -14.79 14.15 -8.46
CA LEU A 150 -13.82 15.20 -8.75
C LEU A 150 -12.41 14.70 -8.62
N ILE A 151 -12.06 14.06 -7.48
CA ILE A 151 -10.74 13.50 -7.23
C ILE A 151 -10.37 12.49 -8.31
N ALA A 152 -11.27 11.53 -8.59
CA ALA A 152 -11.03 10.51 -9.60
C ALA A 152 -10.69 11.11 -10.98
N ARG A 153 -11.45 12.12 -11.42
CA ARG A 153 -11.21 12.82 -12.71
C ARG A 153 -9.90 13.61 -12.70
N ALA A 154 -9.66 14.39 -11.64
CA ALA A 154 -8.48 15.27 -11.56
C ALA A 154 -7.17 14.48 -11.49
N THR A 155 -7.19 13.26 -10.95
CA THR A 155 -6.00 12.46 -10.70
C THR A 155 -5.87 11.24 -11.58
N SER A 156 -6.94 10.83 -12.28
CA SER A 156 -7.05 9.55 -13.00
C SER A 156 -6.78 8.34 -12.10
N SER A 157 -7.02 8.47 -10.79
CA SER A 157 -6.86 7.39 -9.84
C SER A 157 -8.08 6.47 -9.85
N HIS A 158 -7.84 5.19 -9.53
CA HIS A 158 -8.86 4.14 -9.56
C HIS A 158 -9.40 3.83 -8.16
N VAL A 159 -8.55 3.97 -7.15
CA VAL A 159 -8.87 3.66 -5.75
C VAL A 159 -8.32 4.73 -4.81
N GLU A 160 -8.90 4.82 -3.61
CA GLU A 160 -8.47 5.71 -2.52
C GLU A 160 -7.90 4.91 -1.35
N HIS A 161 -6.79 5.39 -0.79
CA HIS A 161 -6.14 4.83 0.40
C HIS A 161 -5.45 5.94 1.19
N LEU A 162 -5.54 5.92 2.51
CA LEU A 162 -5.05 7.04 3.34
C LEU A 162 -3.54 7.05 3.59
N GLU A 163 -2.84 5.95 3.39
CA GLU A 163 -1.44 5.75 3.81
C GLU A 163 -0.45 5.54 2.67
N ALA A 164 -0.93 5.07 1.50
CA ALA A 164 -0.06 4.50 0.45
C ALA A 164 1.06 5.46 0.01
N TYR A 165 0.76 6.75 -0.18
CA TYR A 165 1.77 7.73 -0.54
C TYR A 165 2.81 7.95 0.58
N GLY A 166 2.37 7.98 1.84
CA GLY A 166 3.28 8.15 2.98
C GLY A 166 4.30 7.02 3.10
N VAL A 167 3.84 5.78 2.93
CA VAL A 167 4.71 4.58 2.91
C VAL A 167 5.66 4.62 1.71
N ALA A 168 5.14 4.90 0.51
CA ALA A 168 5.93 4.96 -0.71
C ALA A 168 7.00 6.05 -0.67
N ALA A 169 6.66 7.25 -0.18
CA ALA A 169 7.58 8.36 -0.04
C ALA A 169 8.73 8.05 0.94
N ALA A 170 8.42 7.41 2.09
CA ALA A 170 9.43 6.98 3.04
C ALA A 170 10.37 5.92 2.43
N CYS A 171 9.85 4.97 1.66
CA CYS A 171 10.65 3.98 0.93
C CYS A 171 11.53 4.63 -0.13
N ALA A 172 10.98 5.56 -0.92
CA ALA A 172 11.71 6.28 -1.96
C ALA A 172 12.88 7.10 -1.38
N ALA A 173 12.67 7.78 -0.25
CA ALA A 173 13.71 8.54 0.45
C ALA A 173 14.91 7.67 0.91
N ARG A 174 14.72 6.36 1.00
CA ARG A 174 15.76 5.38 1.37
C ARG A 174 16.21 4.47 0.22
N GLY A 175 15.65 4.67 -0.98
CA GLY A 175 15.92 3.81 -2.13
C GLY A 175 15.49 2.37 -1.95
N ILE A 176 14.46 2.12 -1.12
CA ILE A 176 13.93 0.78 -0.84
C ILE A 176 12.77 0.49 -1.79
N PRO A 177 12.77 -0.66 -2.51
CA PRO A 177 11.67 -1.08 -3.35
C PRO A 177 10.34 -1.12 -2.60
N PHE A 178 9.32 -0.47 -3.16
CA PHE A 178 7.97 -0.39 -2.61
C PHE A 178 6.96 -1.10 -3.50
N GLY A 179 6.06 -1.88 -2.90
CA GLY A 179 4.84 -2.40 -3.51
C GLY A 179 3.65 -2.20 -2.59
N ALA A 180 2.43 -2.38 -3.10
CA ALA A 180 1.23 -2.41 -2.27
C ALA A 180 0.21 -3.40 -2.84
N ALA A 181 -0.40 -4.18 -1.94
CA ALA A 181 -1.54 -5.05 -2.21
C ALA A 181 -2.72 -4.59 -1.33
N LEU A 182 -3.77 -4.08 -1.95
CA LEU A 182 -4.89 -3.45 -1.27
C LEU A 182 -6.20 -4.17 -1.65
N GLY A 183 -6.93 -4.70 -0.67
CA GLY A 183 -8.24 -5.28 -0.88
C GLY A 183 -9.31 -4.20 -0.99
N VAL A 184 -10.17 -4.27 -2.00
CA VAL A 184 -11.26 -3.31 -2.17
C VAL A 184 -12.40 -3.65 -1.22
N ALA A 185 -12.60 -2.81 -0.21
CA ALA A 185 -13.61 -3.00 0.83
C ALA A 185 -14.89 -2.20 0.61
N ASN A 186 -14.83 -1.12 -0.18
CA ASN A 186 -15.95 -0.19 -0.37
C ASN A 186 -15.81 0.60 -1.66
N HIS A 187 -16.88 1.27 -2.06
CA HIS A 187 -16.81 2.40 -2.98
C HIS A 187 -16.50 3.68 -2.21
N VAL A 188 -15.75 4.59 -2.83
CA VAL A 188 -15.48 5.91 -2.27
C VAL A 188 -16.74 6.77 -2.39
N GLY A 189 -17.13 7.47 -1.33
CA GLY A 189 -18.30 8.33 -1.29
C GLY A 189 -19.21 8.09 -0.09
N ALA A 190 -20.48 8.44 -0.21
CA ALA A 190 -21.43 8.50 0.90
C ALA A 190 -21.65 7.18 1.66
N ARG A 191 -21.49 6.04 0.99
CA ARG A 191 -21.68 4.70 1.58
C ARG A 191 -20.39 4.03 2.04
N ALA A 192 -19.23 4.70 1.88
CA ALA A 192 -17.92 4.12 2.13
C ALA A 192 -17.80 3.46 3.50
N ARG A 193 -18.29 4.11 4.56
CA ARG A 193 -18.16 3.61 5.94
C ARG A 193 -19.00 2.35 6.19
N GLU A 194 -20.20 2.28 5.63
CA GLU A 194 -21.10 1.13 5.76
C GLU A 194 -20.48 -0.09 5.06
N GLU A 195 -20.10 0.07 3.80
CA GLU A 195 -19.50 -0.99 2.98
C GLU A 195 -18.17 -1.47 3.57
N TRP A 196 -17.30 -0.55 4.01
CA TRP A 196 -16.04 -0.90 4.66
C TRP A 196 -16.26 -1.78 5.91
N ARG A 197 -17.23 -1.43 6.76
CA ARG A 197 -17.56 -2.24 7.94
C ARG A 197 -17.99 -3.66 7.58
N ALA A 198 -18.69 -3.83 6.47
CA ALA A 198 -19.16 -5.13 6.00
C ALA A 198 -18.01 -5.97 5.39
N HIS A 199 -17.05 -5.35 4.71
CA HIS A 199 -16.14 -6.09 3.84
C HIS A 199 -14.65 -6.01 4.23
N HIS A 200 -14.23 -5.10 5.12
CA HIS A 200 -12.81 -4.84 5.40
C HIS A 200 -12.00 -6.09 5.78
N ARG A 201 -12.58 -7.01 6.55
CA ARG A 201 -11.88 -8.23 6.98
C ARG A 201 -11.60 -9.17 5.80
N THR A 202 -12.60 -9.38 4.95
CA THR A 202 -12.46 -10.22 3.77
C THR A 202 -11.50 -9.59 2.75
N ALA A 203 -11.60 -8.28 2.56
CA ALA A 203 -10.71 -7.52 1.68
C ALA A 203 -9.26 -7.57 2.18
N ALA A 204 -9.00 -7.37 3.47
CA ALA A 204 -7.66 -7.49 4.05
C ALA A 204 -7.09 -8.90 3.90
N ALA A 205 -7.91 -9.94 4.13
CA ALA A 205 -7.49 -11.32 3.92
C ALA A 205 -7.11 -11.60 2.46
N ALA A 206 -7.90 -11.12 1.50
CA ALA A 206 -7.60 -11.29 0.08
C ALA A 206 -6.28 -10.59 -0.33
N ALA A 207 -5.99 -9.41 0.22
CA ALA A 207 -4.72 -8.73 0.00
C ALA A 207 -3.53 -9.53 0.56
N VAL A 208 -3.66 -10.06 1.77
CA VAL A 208 -2.65 -10.96 2.38
C VAL A 208 -2.44 -12.20 1.54
N ASP A 209 -3.50 -12.88 1.10
CA ASP A 209 -3.42 -14.07 0.28
C ASP A 209 -2.69 -13.81 -1.06
N ALA A 210 -2.92 -12.66 -1.68
CA ALA A 210 -2.21 -12.27 -2.91
C ALA A 210 -0.71 -12.13 -2.65
N VAL A 211 -0.30 -11.51 -1.55
CA VAL A 211 1.11 -11.37 -1.18
C VAL A 211 1.74 -12.73 -0.86
N LEU A 212 1.05 -13.60 -0.11
CA LEU A 212 1.57 -14.91 0.24
C LEU A 212 1.78 -15.81 -0.99
N ARG A 213 0.94 -15.68 -2.04
CA ARG A 213 1.13 -16.41 -3.31
C ARG A 213 2.38 -16.00 -4.10
N CYS A 214 2.94 -14.82 -3.85
CA CYS A 214 4.10 -14.31 -4.58
C CYS A 214 5.24 -13.85 -3.68
N VAL A 215 5.28 -14.28 -2.42
CA VAL A 215 6.26 -13.82 -1.43
C VAL A 215 7.71 -14.03 -1.89
N ASP A 216 8.00 -15.10 -2.61
CA ASP A 216 9.33 -15.41 -3.12
C ASP A 216 9.78 -14.42 -4.21
N ASP A 217 8.85 -13.89 -4.99
CA ASP A 217 9.12 -12.94 -6.07
C ASP A 217 9.29 -11.50 -5.55
N LEU A 218 8.62 -11.16 -4.42
CA LEU A 218 8.58 -9.80 -3.89
C LEU A 218 9.89 -9.30 -3.29
N SER A 219 10.73 -10.18 -2.83
CA SER A 219 12.00 -9.87 -2.15
C SER A 219 13.23 -10.23 -2.99
N SER A 220 13.08 -10.45 -4.30
CA SER A 220 14.24 -10.65 -5.20
C SER A 220 15.10 -9.39 -5.24
N PRO A 221 16.41 -9.48 -4.93
CA PRO A 221 17.29 -8.36 -5.13
C PRO A 221 17.25 -7.98 -6.61
N LEU A 222 17.12 -6.68 -6.89
CA LEU A 222 17.34 -6.15 -8.23
C LEU A 222 18.64 -6.76 -8.76
N SER A 223 18.59 -7.42 -9.93
CA SER A 223 19.78 -7.58 -10.74
C SER A 223 20.39 -6.18 -10.85
N ARG A 224 21.59 -6.00 -10.27
CA ARG A 224 22.31 -4.72 -10.35
C ARG A 224 22.34 -4.36 -11.82
N PHE A 225 21.68 -3.26 -12.18
CA PHE A 225 21.90 -2.68 -13.49
C PHE A 225 23.40 -2.45 -13.62
N PRO A 226 24.06 -2.91 -14.70
CA PRO A 226 25.44 -2.53 -14.97
C PRO A 226 25.45 -0.99 -15.10
N ARG A 227 26.42 -0.36 -14.43
CA ARG A 227 26.67 1.08 -14.48
C ARG A 227 27.04 1.50 -15.89
#